data_6a4c9e5ee689314fe886c7d7deb706a8
#
_entry.id   6a4c9e5ee689314fe886c7d7deb706a8
#
_cell.length_a   1.000
_cell.length_b   1.000
_cell.length_c   1.000
_cell.angle_alpha   90.00
_cell.angle_beta   90.00
_cell.angle_gamma   90.00
#
_symmetry.space_group_name_H-M   'P 1'
#
loop_
_entity.id
_entity.type
_entity.pdbx_description
1 polymer ?
#
loop_
_entity_poly.entity_id
_entity_poly.type
_entity_poly.pdbx_seq_one_letter_code
_entity_poly.pdbx_strand_id
1 'polypeptide(L)'
;MTDEQLTMELSRLDAGYNQTARKLKEDYQRDRQQALDRWAAHSRFKTGDIIESQGSIIRIDGMKGCKADYGRTYQYYVTYTGQRLTRRLTPYVDGSRTYLYDDGTREVKLVKARKEN
;
A
#
# COMPACT_ATOMS: atom_id res chain seq x y z
N MET A 1 -43.65 27.80 6.72
CA MET A 1 -42.44 27.55 5.94
C MET A 1 -42.75 27.70 4.46
N THR A 2 -41.97 28.50 3.76
CA THR A 2 -42.11 28.63 2.31
C THR A 2 -41.39 27.49 1.61
N ASP A 3 -41.70 27.28 0.35
CA ASP A 3 -41.03 26.26 -0.46
C ASP A 3 -39.53 26.51 -0.52
N GLU A 4 -39.09 27.76 -0.63
CA GLU A 4 -37.69 28.14 -0.62
C GLU A 4 -37.01 27.75 0.68
N GLN A 5 -37.65 28.02 1.82
CA GLN A 5 -37.12 27.68 3.13
C GLN A 5 -36.96 26.17 3.31
N LEU A 6 -37.93 25.39 2.84
CA LEU A 6 -37.87 23.95 2.91
C LEU A 6 -36.74 23.43 2.04
N THR A 7 -36.59 23.94 0.82
CA THR A 7 -35.51 23.54 -0.10
C THR A 7 -34.13 23.80 0.51
N MET A 8 -33.95 24.98 1.12
CA MET A 8 -32.70 25.33 1.79
C MET A 8 -32.40 24.40 2.96
N GLU A 9 -33.42 24.08 3.77
CA GLU A 9 -33.24 23.19 4.91
C GLU A 9 -32.87 21.78 4.48
N LEU A 10 -33.55 21.22 3.47
CA LEU A 10 -33.25 19.92 2.93
C LEU A 10 -31.84 19.87 2.34
N SER A 11 -31.43 20.91 1.61
CA SER A 11 -30.07 20.99 1.05
C SER A 11 -29.02 21.00 2.15
N ARG A 12 -29.25 21.69 3.23
CA ARG A 12 -28.33 21.74 4.37
C ARG A 12 -28.22 20.39 5.06
N LEU A 13 -29.35 19.68 5.24
CA LEU A 13 -29.36 18.34 5.84
C LEU A 13 -28.63 17.35 4.96
N ASP A 14 -28.84 17.39 3.64
CA ASP A 14 -28.17 16.53 2.69
C ASP A 14 -26.67 16.77 2.68
N ALA A 15 -26.23 18.03 2.71
CA ALA A 15 -24.83 18.38 2.75
C ALA A 15 -24.16 17.87 4.04
N GLY A 16 -24.85 18.01 5.18
CA GLY A 16 -24.33 17.50 6.45
C GLY A 16 -24.21 15.97 6.47
N TYR A 17 -25.21 15.26 5.94
CA TYR A 17 -25.18 13.82 5.83
C TYR A 17 -24.03 13.36 4.92
N ASN A 18 -23.88 13.97 3.76
CA ASN A 18 -22.83 13.63 2.80
C ASN A 18 -21.43 13.84 3.38
N GLN A 19 -21.24 14.93 4.14
CA GLN A 19 -19.97 15.20 4.83
C GLN A 19 -19.65 14.12 5.85
N THR A 20 -20.64 13.73 6.67
CA THR A 20 -20.47 12.70 7.69
C THR A 20 -20.17 11.35 7.07
N ALA A 21 -20.90 10.98 6.02
CA ALA A 21 -20.68 9.73 5.30
C ALA A 21 -19.28 9.67 4.68
N ARG A 22 -18.81 10.78 4.11
CA ARG A 22 -17.46 10.86 3.53
C ARG A 22 -16.39 10.68 4.60
N LYS A 23 -16.54 11.36 5.74
CA LYS A 23 -15.60 11.27 6.84
C LYS A 23 -15.52 9.84 7.40
N LEU A 24 -16.64 9.18 7.59
CA LEU A 24 -16.69 7.80 8.05
C LEU A 24 -15.99 6.86 7.07
N LYS A 25 -16.18 7.05 5.78
CA LYS A 25 -15.53 6.26 4.75
C LYS A 25 -14.02 6.47 4.76
N GLU A 26 -13.56 7.71 4.87
CA GLU A 26 -12.15 8.06 4.92
C GLU A 26 -11.49 7.47 6.17
N ASP A 27 -12.13 7.60 7.33
CA ASP A 27 -11.63 7.04 8.59
C ASP A 27 -11.53 5.51 8.51
N TYR A 28 -12.54 4.86 7.95
CA TYR A 28 -12.55 3.42 7.76
C TYR A 28 -11.40 2.96 6.86
N GLN A 29 -11.20 3.63 5.73
CA GLN A 29 -10.14 3.27 4.79
C GLN A 29 -8.76 3.47 5.41
N ARG A 30 -8.57 4.56 6.16
CA ARG A 30 -7.32 4.82 6.87
C ARG A 30 -7.04 3.75 7.92
N ASP A 31 -8.03 3.42 8.74
CA ASP A 31 -7.87 2.43 9.81
C ASP A 31 -7.59 1.05 9.22
N ARG A 32 -8.27 0.72 8.12
CA ARG A 32 -8.05 -0.52 7.40
C ARG A 32 -6.62 -0.61 6.85
N GLN A 33 -6.12 0.46 6.24
CA GLN A 33 -4.77 0.50 5.71
C GLN A 33 -3.73 0.41 6.83
N GLN A 34 -3.96 1.07 7.96
CA GLN A 34 -3.08 0.96 9.13
C GLN A 34 -2.99 -0.47 9.64
N ALA A 35 -4.11 -1.19 9.67
CA ALA A 35 -4.12 -2.59 10.08
C ALA A 35 -3.34 -3.47 9.11
N LEU A 36 -3.51 -3.26 7.81
CA LEU A 36 -2.76 -3.98 6.77
C LEU A 36 -1.26 -3.69 6.86
N ASP A 37 -0.88 -2.45 7.13
CA ASP A 37 0.53 -2.06 7.25
C ASP A 37 1.17 -2.65 8.51
N ARG A 38 0.44 -2.74 9.62
CA ARG A 38 0.91 -3.43 10.81
C ARG A 38 1.16 -4.91 10.52
N TRP A 39 0.26 -5.54 9.79
CA TRP A 39 0.44 -6.92 9.35
C TRP A 39 1.67 -7.06 8.45
N ALA A 40 1.85 -6.16 7.49
CA ALA A 40 2.99 -6.17 6.57
C ALA A 40 4.33 -5.96 7.30
N ALA A 41 4.33 -5.25 8.44
CA ALA A 41 5.55 -5.04 9.24
C ALA A 41 6.13 -6.34 9.77
N HIS A 42 5.35 -7.42 9.83
CA HIS A 42 5.81 -8.75 10.25
C HIS A 42 6.28 -9.62 9.07
N SER A 43 6.36 -9.05 7.87
CA SER A 43 6.82 -9.79 6.69
C SER A 43 8.30 -10.22 6.83
N ARG A 44 8.69 -11.21 6.04
CA ARG A 44 10.05 -11.77 6.07
C ARG A 44 11.14 -10.81 5.58
N PHE A 45 10.76 -9.77 4.81
CA PHE A 45 11.71 -8.76 4.33
C PHE A 45 11.40 -7.42 4.98
N LYS A 46 12.44 -6.62 5.20
CA LYS A 46 12.33 -5.33 5.88
C LYS A 46 12.98 -4.23 5.05
N THR A 47 12.66 -2.98 5.40
CA THR A 47 13.27 -1.80 4.77
C THR A 47 14.80 -1.89 4.85
N GLY A 48 15.45 -1.65 3.74
CA GLY A 48 16.91 -1.76 3.60
C GLY A 48 17.38 -3.10 3.04
N ASP A 49 16.54 -4.15 3.08
CA ASP A 49 16.86 -5.42 2.43
C ASP A 49 16.85 -5.24 0.91
N ILE A 50 17.72 -5.98 0.24
CA ILE A 50 17.73 -6.05 -1.22
C ILE A 50 17.12 -7.40 -1.62
N ILE A 51 16.06 -7.35 -2.41
CA ILE A 51 15.31 -8.53 -2.84
C ILE A 51 15.20 -8.58 -4.36
N GLU A 52 14.96 -9.79 -4.87
CA GLU A 52 14.78 -10.04 -6.31
C GLU A 52 13.52 -10.85 -6.53
N SER A 53 12.76 -10.49 -7.55
CA SER A 53 11.62 -11.26 -8.04
C SER A 53 11.43 -11.01 -9.52
N GLN A 54 11.26 -12.09 -10.30
CA GLN A 54 10.98 -12.02 -11.74
C GLN A 54 11.98 -11.14 -12.51
N GLY A 55 13.26 -11.21 -12.13
CA GLY A 55 14.33 -10.48 -12.80
C GLY A 55 14.52 -9.03 -12.36
N SER A 56 13.69 -8.55 -11.45
CA SER A 56 13.84 -7.20 -10.89
C SER A 56 14.47 -7.25 -9.51
N ILE A 57 15.42 -6.38 -9.26
CA ILE A 57 16.13 -6.27 -7.98
C ILE A 57 15.83 -4.87 -7.41
N ILE A 58 15.41 -4.82 -6.15
CA ILE A 58 15.15 -3.54 -5.48
C ILE A 58 15.77 -3.52 -4.09
N ARG A 59 16.12 -2.30 -3.63
CA ARG A 59 16.38 -2.04 -2.22
C ARG A 59 15.09 -1.49 -1.62
N ILE A 60 14.55 -2.19 -0.64
CA ILE A 60 13.27 -1.84 -0.04
C ILE A 60 13.39 -0.52 0.73
N ASP A 61 12.56 0.47 0.39
CA ASP A 61 12.40 1.70 1.17
C ASP A 61 10.97 1.92 1.64
N GLY A 62 10.04 1.11 1.19
CA GLY A 62 8.66 1.16 1.63
C GLY A 62 7.98 -0.19 1.53
N MET A 63 7.03 -0.41 2.41
CA MET A 63 6.21 -1.63 2.44
C MET A 63 4.77 -1.25 2.67
N LYS A 64 3.86 -1.95 1.98
CA LYS A 64 2.43 -1.72 2.11
C LYS A 64 1.70 -3.06 2.18
N GLY A 65 0.81 -3.20 3.16
CA GLY A 65 -0.09 -4.35 3.21
C GLY A 65 -1.26 -4.13 2.27
N CYS A 66 -1.61 -5.17 1.52
CA CYS A 66 -2.66 -5.10 0.52
C CYS A 66 -3.62 -6.28 0.67
N LYS A 67 -4.89 -6.04 0.35
CA LYS A 67 -5.89 -7.10 0.24
C LYS A 67 -6.00 -7.51 -1.22
N ALA A 68 -5.95 -8.83 -1.45
CA ALA A 68 -6.04 -9.38 -2.79
C ALA A 68 -7.45 -9.21 -3.35
N ASP A 69 -7.54 -9.15 -4.67
CA ASP A 69 -8.80 -9.10 -5.39
C ASP A 69 -9.56 -10.41 -5.22
N TYR A 70 -10.87 -10.32 -5.38
CA TYR A 70 -11.77 -11.47 -5.31
C TYR A 70 -11.33 -12.55 -6.31
N GLY A 71 -11.34 -13.80 -5.84
CA GLY A 71 -10.97 -14.95 -6.69
C GLY A 71 -9.51 -15.36 -6.65
N ARG A 72 -8.67 -14.68 -5.89
CA ARG A 72 -7.27 -15.07 -5.68
C ARG A 72 -7.17 -16.16 -4.62
N THR A 73 -6.12 -16.96 -4.70
CA THR A 73 -5.86 -18.03 -3.73
C THR A 73 -5.30 -17.52 -2.41
N TYR A 74 -4.76 -16.31 -2.40
CA TYR A 74 -4.26 -15.63 -1.21
C TYR A 74 -5.20 -14.47 -0.86
N GLN A 75 -5.31 -14.15 0.44
CA GLN A 75 -6.18 -13.07 0.91
C GLN A 75 -5.43 -11.75 1.04
N TYR A 76 -4.17 -11.79 1.44
CA TYR A 76 -3.36 -10.61 1.69
C TYR A 76 -1.98 -10.79 1.07
N TYR A 77 -1.36 -9.68 0.70
CA TYR A 77 0.00 -9.69 0.18
C TYR A 77 0.72 -8.41 0.58
N VAL A 78 2.04 -8.42 0.47
CA VAL A 78 2.88 -7.26 0.77
C VAL A 78 3.42 -6.72 -0.55
N THR A 79 3.35 -5.40 -0.73
CA THR A 79 4.00 -4.69 -1.82
C THR A 79 5.24 -4.01 -1.26
N TYR A 80 6.40 -4.39 -1.80
CA TYR A 80 7.67 -3.74 -1.49
C TYR A 80 7.97 -2.74 -2.59
N THR A 81 8.31 -1.52 -2.20
CA THR A 81 8.71 -0.48 -3.14
C THR A 81 10.15 -0.09 -2.87
N GLY A 82 10.84 0.35 -3.88
CA GLY A 82 12.21 0.77 -3.70
C GLY A 82 12.91 1.12 -4.98
N GLN A 83 14.17 1.49 -4.81
CA GLN A 83 15.05 1.83 -5.89
C GLN A 83 15.46 0.57 -6.65
N ARG A 84 15.28 0.60 -7.97
CA ARG A 84 15.66 -0.52 -8.83
C ARG A 84 17.18 -0.60 -8.94
N LEU A 85 17.72 -1.80 -8.78
CA LEU A 85 19.16 -2.03 -8.82
C LEU A 85 19.54 -2.89 -10.01
N THR A 86 20.77 -2.67 -10.50
CA THR A 86 21.41 -3.54 -11.48
C THR A 86 21.85 -4.86 -10.83
N ARG A 87 22.31 -5.81 -11.62
CA ARG A 87 22.85 -7.07 -11.08
C ARG A 87 24.06 -6.85 -10.18
N ARG A 88 24.75 -5.72 -10.31
CA ARG A 88 25.88 -5.33 -9.46
C ARG A 88 25.41 -4.65 -8.17
N LEU A 89 24.10 -4.56 -7.96
CA LEU A 89 23.46 -3.93 -6.80
C LEU A 89 23.72 -2.42 -6.73
N THR A 90 23.85 -1.79 -7.88
CA THR A 90 23.99 -0.34 -8.01
C THR A 90 22.71 0.25 -8.60
N PRO A 91 22.33 1.48 -8.21
CA PRO A 91 21.15 2.12 -8.78
C PRO A 91 21.28 2.32 -10.29
N TYR A 92 20.15 2.27 -11.00
CA TYR A 92 20.10 2.68 -12.39
C TYR A 92 20.39 4.17 -12.49
N VAL A 93 21.05 4.57 -13.57
CA VAL A 93 21.47 5.97 -13.79
C VAL A 93 20.26 6.91 -13.83
N ASP A 94 19.13 6.43 -14.34
CA ASP A 94 17.90 7.21 -14.44
C ASP A 94 17.13 7.31 -13.11
N GLY A 95 17.60 6.67 -12.04
CA GLY A 95 16.93 6.69 -10.74
C GLY A 95 15.65 5.87 -10.70
N SER A 96 15.48 4.89 -11.59
CA SER A 96 14.27 4.07 -11.68
C SER A 96 13.89 3.46 -10.34
N ARG A 97 12.58 3.48 -10.08
CA ARG A 97 11.96 2.84 -8.93
C ARG A 97 10.95 1.82 -9.43
N THR A 98 10.73 0.79 -8.66
CA THR A 98 9.71 -0.21 -8.97
C THR A 98 9.18 -0.84 -7.69
N TYR A 99 8.28 -1.78 -7.85
CA TYR A 99 7.68 -2.49 -6.73
C TYR A 99 7.67 -4.00 -7.03
N LEU A 100 7.69 -4.78 -5.95
CA LEU A 100 7.58 -6.24 -6.02
C LEU A 100 6.48 -6.68 -5.08
N TYR A 101 5.74 -7.73 -5.48
CA TYR A 101 4.65 -8.31 -4.69
C TYR A 101 5.11 -9.62 -4.06
N ASP A 102 4.85 -9.78 -2.77
CA ASP A 102 5.04 -11.05 -2.06
C ASP A 102 3.66 -11.58 -1.65
N ASP A 103 3.09 -12.40 -2.52
CA ASP A 103 1.77 -12.99 -2.35
C ASP A 103 1.81 -14.50 -2.04
N GLY A 104 3.02 -15.06 -1.90
CA GLY A 104 3.22 -16.47 -1.68
C GLY A 104 3.21 -17.32 -2.94
N THR A 105 2.84 -16.75 -4.09
CA THR A 105 2.80 -17.48 -5.38
C THR A 105 4.03 -17.21 -6.23
N ARG A 106 4.72 -16.10 -5.99
CA ARG A 106 5.93 -15.69 -6.71
C ARG A 106 7.15 -15.95 -5.86
N GLU A 107 8.24 -16.33 -6.53
CA GLU A 107 9.51 -16.46 -5.85
C GLU A 107 10.10 -15.08 -5.61
N VAL A 108 10.30 -14.74 -4.33
CA VAL A 108 10.98 -13.52 -3.90
C VAL A 108 12.16 -13.93 -3.06
N LYS A 109 13.36 -13.55 -3.50
CA LYS A 109 14.61 -13.94 -2.86
C LYS A 109 15.28 -12.78 -2.15
N LEU A 110 15.85 -13.04 -0.98
CA LEU A 110 16.76 -12.10 -0.33
C LEU A 110 18.10 -12.14 -1.05
N VAL A 111 18.53 -11.02 -1.60
CA VAL A 111 19.85 -10.88 -2.25
C VAL A 111 20.88 -10.43 -1.23
N LYS A 112 20.54 -9.43 -0.42
CA LYS A 112 21.43 -8.89 0.61
C LYS A 112 20.60 -8.34 1.75
N ALA A 113 20.88 -8.78 2.98
CA ALA A 113 20.20 -8.30 4.16
C ALA A 113 20.55 -6.84 4.44
N ARG A 114 19.60 -6.11 5.02
CA ARG A 114 19.84 -4.75 5.48
C ARG A 114 21.00 -4.73 6.47
N LYS A 115 21.72 -3.61 6.47
CA LYS A 115 22.77 -3.40 7.47
C LYS A 115 22.11 -3.05 8.81
N GLU A 116 22.41 -3.83 9.82
CA GLU A 116 22.02 -3.51 11.19
C GLU A 116 23.12 -2.63 11.81
N ASN A 117 22.69 -1.50 12.35
CA ASN A 117 23.58 -0.61 13.08
C ASN A 117 23.55 -0.96 14.57
#